data_85c91ab690a70154f40887d1eea74233
#
_entry.id   85c91ab690a70154f40887d1eea74233
#
_cell.length_a   1.000
_cell.length_b   1.000
_cell.length_c   1.000
_cell.angle_alpha   90.00
_cell.angle_beta   90.00
_cell.angle_gamma   90.00
#
_symmetry.space_group_name_H-M   'P 1'
#
loop_
_entity.id
_entity.type
_entity.pdbx_description
1 polymer ?
#
loop_
_entity_poly.entity_id
_entity_poly.type
_entity_poly.pdbx_seq_one_letter_code
_entity_poly.pdbx_strand_id
1 'polypeptide(L)'
;MTEGNKVQAGQSYDFYAMRYSPERQNLRDAIFREVYDDYFGQSSWMSTADYDRSIEWLDVTPHDHVLDIACGGGGPALRLARLTGCSVVGIDSSAQALANAAALAQKQGLSDRVRFECHDASQSLPFPDSTFDAVVCFDALVHFPNRPRVFAEWARVLAPGGRLLFTDQVMTGPISNEEIAARTIVGYFLLAGPGYDERLLREAGFDLLRCEDMTVRLHQIAQRHCTAREAHADMLRAAEGDEEFEKQNRYRAVTELLAREHRLSHFVFLASARPGT
;
A
#
# COMPACT_ATOMS: atom_id res chain seq x y z
N MET A 1 12.39 21.32 -29.49
CA MET A 1 12.98 20.89 -28.21
C MET A 1 11.98 21.30 -27.13
N THR A 2 11.10 20.39 -26.80
CA THR A 2 10.03 20.60 -25.79
C THR A 2 10.59 20.21 -24.44
N GLU A 3 10.60 21.16 -23.51
CA GLU A 3 10.95 20.93 -22.11
C GLU A 3 10.02 19.86 -21.53
N GLY A 4 10.56 18.68 -21.29
CA GLY A 4 9.87 17.59 -20.63
C GLY A 4 9.56 17.99 -19.18
N ASN A 5 8.29 17.95 -18.85
CA ASN A 5 7.73 18.19 -17.52
C ASN A 5 8.43 17.26 -16.52
N LYS A 6 9.43 17.77 -15.80
CA LYS A 6 10.02 17.10 -14.64
C LYS A 6 8.97 17.16 -13.52
N VAL A 7 8.16 16.11 -13.40
CA VAL A 7 7.36 15.90 -12.19
C VAL A 7 8.37 15.77 -11.04
N GLN A 8 8.42 16.77 -10.19
CA GLN A 8 9.32 16.80 -9.05
C GLN A 8 8.87 15.74 -8.03
N ALA A 9 9.77 14.87 -7.64
CA ALA A 9 9.56 13.87 -6.59
C ALA A 9 9.05 14.47 -5.25
N GLY A 10 9.19 15.78 -5.03
CA GLY A 10 8.70 16.49 -3.86
C GLY A 10 7.18 16.62 -3.69
N GLN A 11 6.40 16.58 -4.78
CA GLN A 11 4.94 16.75 -4.66
C GLN A 11 4.21 15.53 -4.08
N SER A 12 4.78 14.33 -4.22
CA SER A 12 4.22 13.12 -3.63
C SER A 12 4.33 13.11 -2.10
N TYR A 13 5.40 13.66 -1.55
CA TYR A 13 5.63 13.71 -0.10
C TYR A 13 4.65 14.63 0.63
N ASP A 14 4.30 15.78 0.06
CA ASP A 14 3.36 16.74 0.67
C ASP A 14 1.95 16.19 0.79
N PHE A 15 1.49 15.41 -0.19
CA PHE A 15 0.17 14.77 -0.14
C PHE A 15 0.03 13.81 1.05
N TYR A 16 1.02 12.93 1.26
CA TYR A 16 0.97 11.96 2.35
C TYR A 16 1.18 12.64 3.72
N ALA A 17 2.02 13.66 3.83
CA ALA A 17 2.17 14.42 5.07
C ALA A 17 0.86 15.06 5.53
N MET A 18 0.11 15.69 4.62
CA MET A 18 -1.22 16.23 4.92
C MET A 18 -2.24 15.17 5.30
N ARG A 19 -2.17 13.98 4.69
CA ARG A 19 -3.09 12.87 4.94
C ARG A 19 -3.01 12.36 6.38
N TYR A 20 -1.82 12.40 6.99
CA TYR A 20 -1.57 11.90 8.34
C TYR A 20 -1.60 13.00 9.41
N SER A 21 -1.95 14.25 9.07
CA SER A 21 -2.08 15.32 10.06
C SER A 21 -3.17 14.99 11.10
N PRO A 22 -2.97 15.37 12.38
CA PRO A 22 -3.94 15.06 13.46
C PRO A 22 -5.35 15.58 13.17
N GLU A 23 -5.47 16.76 12.53
CA GLU A 23 -6.74 17.39 12.22
C GLU A 23 -7.56 16.58 11.21
N ARG A 24 -6.88 15.93 10.26
CA ARG A 24 -7.53 15.14 9.20
C ARG A 24 -7.70 13.69 9.58
N GLN A 25 -6.92 13.19 10.55
CA GLN A 25 -6.97 11.78 10.91
C GLN A 25 -8.34 11.35 11.44
N ASN A 26 -8.92 12.11 12.36
CA ASN A 26 -10.23 11.78 12.93
C ASN A 26 -11.33 11.74 11.85
N LEU A 27 -11.32 12.71 10.92
CA LEU A 27 -12.27 12.75 9.81
C LEU A 27 -12.06 11.57 8.86
N ARG A 28 -10.82 11.30 8.50
CA ARG A 28 -10.46 10.15 7.66
C ARG A 28 -10.92 8.84 8.30
N ASP A 29 -10.63 8.65 9.59
CA ASP A 29 -11.00 7.43 10.32
C ASP A 29 -12.53 7.28 10.41
N ALA A 30 -13.29 8.37 10.53
CA ALA A 30 -14.75 8.33 10.48
C ALA A 30 -15.24 7.83 9.12
N ILE A 31 -14.75 8.41 8.02
CA ILE A 31 -15.09 7.99 6.65
C ILE A 31 -14.68 6.52 6.42
N PHE A 32 -13.48 6.12 6.85
CA PHE A 32 -12.98 4.76 6.61
C PHE A 32 -13.76 3.70 7.38
N ARG A 33 -14.32 4.03 8.57
CA ARG A 33 -15.25 3.13 9.28
C ARG A 33 -16.56 2.88 8.54
N GLU A 34 -16.96 3.77 7.65
CA GLU A 34 -18.12 3.55 6.77
C GLU A 34 -17.74 2.74 5.51
N VAL A 35 -16.49 2.88 5.07
CA VAL A 35 -15.97 2.18 3.88
C VAL A 35 -15.65 0.72 4.17
N TYR A 36 -15.02 0.44 5.32
CA TYR A 36 -14.58 -0.91 5.71
C TYR A 36 -15.51 -1.49 6.78
N ASP A 37 -15.89 -2.74 6.62
CA ASP A 37 -16.75 -3.45 7.58
C ASP A 37 -16.06 -3.58 8.97
N ASP A 38 -14.72 -3.69 8.98
CA ASP A 38 -13.87 -3.66 10.18
C ASP A 38 -12.63 -2.80 9.85
N TYR A 39 -12.62 -1.57 10.36
CA TYR A 39 -11.52 -0.64 10.16
C TYR A 39 -10.48 -0.78 11.27
N PHE A 40 -9.27 -1.24 10.93
CA PHE A 40 -8.14 -1.39 11.85
C PHE A 40 -6.97 -0.41 11.59
N GLY A 41 -7.19 0.61 10.74
CA GLY A 41 -6.17 1.59 10.36
C GLY A 41 -5.58 1.35 8.97
N GLN A 42 -6.15 0.45 8.18
CA GLN A 42 -5.74 0.21 6.79
C GLN A 42 -6.09 1.40 5.89
N SER A 43 -5.30 1.54 4.83
CA SER A 43 -5.54 2.50 3.76
C SER A 43 -5.24 1.82 2.42
N SER A 44 -6.07 0.86 2.05
CA SER A 44 -5.86 0.01 0.89
C SER A 44 -7.18 -0.35 0.20
N TRP A 45 -7.09 -1.13 -0.87
CA TRP A 45 -8.23 -1.65 -1.61
C TRP A 45 -8.62 -3.08 -1.19
N MET A 46 -8.21 -3.47 0.03
CA MET A 46 -8.50 -4.77 0.63
C MET A 46 -9.44 -4.64 1.82
N SER A 47 -10.37 -5.57 1.97
CA SER A 47 -11.14 -5.72 3.20
C SER A 47 -10.29 -6.36 4.30
N THR A 48 -10.77 -6.30 5.54
CA THR A 48 -10.12 -6.96 6.68
C THR A 48 -9.98 -8.47 6.47
N ALA A 49 -11.02 -9.12 5.92
CA ALA A 49 -10.97 -10.55 5.60
C ALA A 49 -9.93 -10.89 4.53
N ASP A 50 -9.72 -9.98 3.55
CA ASP A 50 -8.69 -10.15 2.54
C ASP A 50 -7.28 -10.05 3.15
N TYR A 51 -7.07 -9.10 4.08
CA TYR A 51 -5.82 -9.00 4.83
C TYR A 51 -5.54 -10.27 5.64
N ASP A 52 -6.51 -10.73 6.43
CA ASP A 52 -6.35 -11.91 7.30
C ASP A 52 -5.98 -13.13 6.47
N ARG A 53 -6.70 -13.39 5.38
CA ARG A 53 -6.41 -14.48 4.46
C ARG A 53 -5.02 -14.36 3.83
N SER A 54 -4.62 -13.14 3.45
CA SER A 54 -3.29 -12.92 2.87
C SER A 54 -2.17 -13.11 3.90
N ILE A 55 -2.40 -12.71 5.15
CA ILE A 55 -1.46 -12.94 6.26
C ILE A 55 -1.31 -14.44 6.54
N GLU A 56 -2.38 -15.22 6.48
CA GLU A 56 -2.30 -16.68 6.61
C GLU A 56 -1.39 -17.32 5.56
N TRP A 57 -1.35 -16.79 4.34
CA TRP A 57 -0.46 -17.29 3.28
C TRP A 57 1.02 -17.08 3.53
N LEU A 58 1.38 -16.09 4.37
CA LEU A 58 2.78 -15.86 4.75
C LEU A 58 3.35 -17.02 5.55
N ASP A 59 2.51 -17.77 6.27
CA ASP A 59 2.91 -18.90 7.11
C ASP A 59 4.00 -18.52 8.11
N VAL A 60 3.91 -17.29 8.65
CA VAL A 60 4.85 -16.75 9.64
C VAL A 60 4.44 -17.13 11.06
N THR A 61 5.44 -17.29 11.92
CA THR A 61 5.31 -17.75 13.31
C THR A 61 5.70 -16.62 14.28
N PRO A 62 5.47 -16.80 15.61
CA PRO A 62 5.92 -15.81 16.61
C PRO A 62 7.43 -15.58 16.69
N HIS A 63 8.24 -16.42 16.04
CA HIS A 63 9.70 -16.31 16.02
C HIS A 63 10.22 -15.53 14.81
N ASP A 64 9.36 -15.27 13.85
CA ASP A 64 9.75 -14.66 12.58
C ASP A 64 9.81 -13.13 12.67
N HIS A 65 10.63 -12.54 11.79
CA HIS A 65 10.82 -11.11 11.64
C HIS A 65 10.26 -10.68 10.29
N VAL A 66 9.31 -9.76 10.30
CA VAL A 66 8.63 -9.28 9.08
C VAL A 66 8.95 -7.80 8.85
N LEU A 67 9.23 -7.44 7.59
CA LEU A 67 9.37 -6.06 7.14
C LEU A 67 8.08 -5.62 6.44
N ASP A 68 7.42 -4.57 6.94
CA ASP A 68 6.26 -3.93 6.30
C ASP A 68 6.73 -2.64 5.59
N ILE A 69 6.72 -2.68 4.26
CA ILE A 69 7.22 -1.60 3.40
C ILE A 69 6.10 -0.63 3.05
N ALA A 70 6.37 0.67 3.25
CA ALA A 70 5.39 1.75 3.15
C ALA A 70 4.18 1.51 4.07
N CYS A 71 4.49 1.22 5.35
CA CYS A 71 3.52 0.79 6.36
C CYS A 71 2.48 1.86 6.74
N GLY A 72 2.66 3.12 6.33
CA GLY A 72 1.78 4.23 6.61
C GLY A 72 1.50 4.40 8.10
N GLY A 73 0.22 4.46 8.49
CA GLY A 73 -0.23 4.57 9.89
C GLY A 73 -0.14 3.28 10.70
N GLY A 74 0.50 2.23 10.19
CA GLY A 74 0.86 1.01 10.91
C GLY A 74 -0.28 -0.01 11.10
N GLY A 75 -1.49 0.25 10.59
CA GLY A 75 -2.62 -0.67 10.76
C GLY A 75 -2.31 -2.11 10.33
N PRO A 76 -1.83 -2.35 9.08
CA PRO A 76 -1.45 -3.68 8.60
C PRO A 76 -0.34 -4.33 9.43
N ALA A 77 0.73 -3.60 9.78
CA ALA A 77 1.82 -4.10 10.61
C ALA A 77 1.32 -4.60 11.98
N LEU A 78 0.46 -3.80 12.63
CA LEU A 78 -0.10 -4.14 13.94
C LEU A 78 -1.07 -5.32 13.86
N ARG A 79 -1.86 -5.41 12.80
CA ARG A 79 -2.75 -6.56 12.58
C ARG A 79 -1.95 -7.84 12.35
N LEU A 80 -0.92 -7.78 11.51
CA LEU A 80 0.01 -8.89 11.27
C LEU A 80 0.61 -9.40 12.59
N ALA A 81 1.23 -8.51 13.37
CA ALA A 81 1.83 -8.88 14.66
C ALA A 81 0.81 -9.47 15.65
N ARG A 82 -0.42 -8.96 15.65
CA ARG A 82 -1.49 -9.48 16.52
C ARG A 82 -1.94 -10.88 16.14
N LEU A 83 -2.10 -11.15 14.84
CA LEU A 83 -2.61 -12.43 14.35
C LEU A 83 -1.57 -13.55 14.45
N THR A 84 -0.31 -13.23 14.19
CA THR A 84 0.76 -14.24 14.09
C THR A 84 1.68 -14.29 15.30
N GLY A 85 1.73 -13.21 16.09
CA GLY A 85 2.69 -13.06 17.20
C GLY A 85 4.12 -12.73 16.74
N CYS A 86 4.39 -12.57 15.44
CA CYS A 86 5.71 -12.24 14.91
C CYS A 86 6.18 -10.83 15.31
N SER A 87 7.46 -10.54 15.09
CA SER A 87 8.02 -9.19 15.22
C SER A 87 7.94 -8.48 13.88
N VAL A 88 7.54 -7.20 13.88
CA VAL A 88 7.40 -6.41 12.65
C VAL A 88 8.24 -5.13 12.71
N VAL A 89 8.96 -4.85 11.64
CA VAL A 89 9.56 -3.55 11.36
C VAL A 89 8.74 -2.89 10.26
N GLY A 90 8.07 -1.78 10.56
CA GLY A 90 7.39 -0.98 9.55
C GLY A 90 8.28 0.17 9.09
N ILE A 91 8.43 0.36 7.80
CA ILE A 91 9.12 1.53 7.23
C ILE A 91 8.19 2.37 6.38
N ASP A 92 8.33 3.69 6.49
CA ASP A 92 7.62 4.67 5.65
C ASP A 92 8.46 5.94 5.54
N SER A 93 8.27 6.70 4.48
CA SER A 93 8.94 7.99 4.29
C SER A 93 8.30 9.14 5.07
N SER A 94 7.06 8.96 5.54
CA SER A 94 6.30 9.96 6.29
C SER A 94 6.53 9.83 7.79
N ALA A 95 7.35 10.72 8.37
CA ALA A 95 7.57 10.76 9.82
C ALA A 95 6.26 10.93 10.61
N GLN A 96 5.28 11.68 10.06
CA GLN A 96 3.98 11.86 10.71
C GLN A 96 3.15 10.56 10.70
N ALA A 97 3.18 9.80 9.61
CA ALA A 97 2.53 8.49 9.56
C ALA A 97 3.10 7.54 10.62
N LEU A 98 4.43 7.52 10.75
CA LEU A 98 5.12 6.68 11.73
C LEU A 98 4.86 7.11 13.17
N ALA A 99 4.75 8.41 13.45
CA ALA A 99 4.35 8.89 14.77
C ALA A 99 2.94 8.40 15.15
N ASN A 100 2.00 8.44 14.20
CA ASN A 100 0.66 7.90 14.38
C ASN A 100 0.68 6.37 14.57
N ALA A 101 1.51 5.65 13.81
CA ALA A 101 1.69 4.21 13.91
C ALA A 101 2.26 3.79 15.29
N ALA A 102 3.27 4.51 15.78
CA ALA A 102 3.85 4.27 17.11
C ALA A 102 2.84 4.51 18.24
N ALA A 103 2.05 5.60 18.14
CA ALA A 103 0.99 5.88 19.11
C ALA A 103 -0.09 4.78 19.10
N LEU A 104 -0.45 4.28 17.92
CA LEU A 104 -1.39 3.18 17.75
C LEU A 104 -0.83 1.87 18.33
N ALA A 105 0.46 1.56 18.11
CA ALA A 105 1.14 0.41 18.69
C ALA A 105 1.10 0.45 20.23
N GLN A 106 1.40 1.61 20.82
CA GLN A 106 1.35 1.81 22.27
C GLN A 106 -0.07 1.58 22.80
N LYS A 107 -1.08 2.19 22.17
CA LYS A 107 -2.49 2.03 22.54
C LYS A 107 -2.95 0.57 22.49
N GLN A 108 -2.39 -0.22 21.58
CA GLN A 108 -2.74 -1.63 21.39
C GLN A 108 -1.86 -2.60 22.19
N GLY A 109 -0.85 -2.12 22.93
CA GLY A 109 0.08 -2.97 23.69
C GLY A 109 1.00 -3.82 22.81
N LEU A 110 1.35 -3.32 21.61
CA LEU A 110 2.19 -4.03 20.64
C LEU A 110 3.58 -3.41 20.46
N SER A 111 3.96 -2.41 21.26
CA SER A 111 5.24 -1.71 21.12
C SER A 111 6.47 -2.61 21.31
N ASP A 112 6.34 -3.74 22.00
CA ASP A 112 7.43 -4.71 22.17
C ASP A 112 7.61 -5.61 20.92
N ARG A 113 6.64 -5.63 20.00
CA ARG A 113 6.65 -6.49 18.81
C ARG A 113 6.76 -5.71 17.51
N VAL A 114 6.30 -4.46 17.50
CA VAL A 114 6.26 -3.63 16.28
C VAL A 114 7.04 -2.35 16.50
N ARG A 115 8.03 -2.10 15.67
CA ARG A 115 8.76 -0.84 15.63
C ARG A 115 8.65 -0.19 14.26
N PHE A 116 8.78 1.13 14.21
CA PHE A 116 8.63 1.92 12.99
C PHE A 116 9.88 2.78 12.75
N GLU A 117 10.35 2.81 11.49
CA GLU A 117 11.58 3.50 11.09
C GLU A 117 11.33 4.35 9.83
N CYS A 118 11.85 5.59 9.82
CA CYS A 118 11.65 6.51 8.71
C CYS A 118 12.68 6.23 7.61
N HIS A 119 12.24 5.62 6.50
CA HIS A 119 13.07 5.32 5.33
C HIS A 119 12.30 5.46 4.02
N ASP A 120 12.99 5.96 3.00
CA ASP A 120 12.51 5.93 1.62
C ASP A 120 12.81 4.56 0.99
N ALA A 121 11.79 3.71 0.92
CA ALA A 121 11.90 2.36 0.38
C ALA A 121 12.15 2.30 -1.15
N SER A 122 12.17 3.43 -1.85
CA SER A 122 12.64 3.52 -3.24
C SER A 122 14.18 3.49 -3.35
N GLN A 123 14.87 3.67 -2.21
CA GLN A 123 16.32 3.61 -2.08
C GLN A 123 16.78 2.25 -1.57
N SER A 124 18.09 2.09 -1.31
CA SER A 124 18.61 0.90 -0.61
C SER A 124 18.07 0.84 0.81
N LEU A 125 17.61 -0.34 1.19
CA LEU A 125 17.08 -0.57 2.53
C LEU A 125 18.24 -0.65 3.54
N PRO A 126 18.12 -0.04 4.73
CA PRO A 126 19.18 0.05 5.72
C PRO A 126 19.32 -1.23 6.56
N PHE A 127 18.99 -2.36 5.99
CA PHE A 127 19.04 -3.66 6.66
C PHE A 127 20.08 -4.57 6.00
N PRO A 128 20.79 -5.43 6.77
CA PRO A 128 21.67 -6.44 6.21
C PRO A 128 20.90 -7.43 5.31
N ASP A 129 21.67 -8.17 4.50
CA ASP A 129 21.13 -9.27 3.71
C ASP A 129 20.51 -10.33 4.62
N SER A 130 19.46 -11.00 4.14
CA SER A 130 18.83 -12.13 4.85
C SER A 130 18.38 -11.81 6.28
N THR A 131 17.87 -10.59 6.51
CA THR A 131 17.44 -10.12 7.83
C THR A 131 16.00 -10.56 8.18
N PHE A 132 15.13 -10.69 7.18
CA PHE A 132 13.70 -10.90 7.39
C PHE A 132 13.24 -12.24 6.84
N ASP A 133 12.31 -12.89 7.57
CA ASP A 133 11.65 -14.12 7.15
C ASP A 133 10.51 -13.82 6.16
N ALA A 134 9.92 -12.63 6.26
CA ALA A 134 8.94 -12.16 5.28
C ALA A 134 9.04 -10.65 5.04
N VAL A 135 8.62 -10.23 3.83
CA VAL A 135 8.43 -8.84 3.42
C VAL A 135 6.98 -8.68 2.96
N VAL A 136 6.33 -7.63 3.42
CA VAL A 136 4.99 -7.26 2.96
C VAL A 136 4.97 -5.83 2.40
N CYS A 137 4.13 -5.57 1.39
CA CYS A 137 3.94 -4.25 0.80
C CYS A 137 2.50 -4.12 0.28
N PHE A 138 1.63 -3.40 0.98
CA PHE A 138 0.23 -3.28 0.63
C PHE A 138 -0.07 -1.93 -0.05
N ASP A 139 -0.57 -1.98 -1.29
CA ASP A 139 -1.05 -0.84 -2.09
C ASP A 139 -0.07 0.35 -2.22
N ALA A 140 1.23 0.07 -2.16
CA ALA A 140 2.27 1.07 -2.28
C ALA A 140 3.18 0.92 -3.50
N LEU A 141 3.21 -0.26 -4.13
CA LEU A 141 4.13 -0.55 -5.25
C LEU A 141 3.93 0.41 -6.44
N VAL A 142 2.72 0.91 -6.65
CA VAL A 142 2.41 1.94 -7.66
C VAL A 142 3.22 3.23 -7.51
N HIS A 143 3.75 3.52 -6.33
CA HIS A 143 4.52 4.73 -6.01
C HIS A 143 6.02 4.58 -6.25
N PHE A 144 6.51 3.37 -6.52
CA PHE A 144 7.95 3.13 -6.73
C PHE A 144 8.36 3.31 -8.19
N PRO A 145 9.24 4.29 -8.50
CA PRO A 145 9.62 4.61 -9.88
C PRO A 145 10.56 3.57 -10.51
N ASN A 146 11.34 2.86 -9.68
CA ASN A 146 12.30 1.85 -10.12
C ASN A 146 11.99 0.49 -9.49
N ARG A 147 10.93 -0.16 -9.95
CA ARG A 147 10.50 -1.46 -9.45
C ARG A 147 11.56 -2.56 -9.53
N PRO A 148 12.38 -2.69 -10.62
CA PRO A 148 13.44 -3.68 -10.63
C PRO A 148 14.40 -3.58 -9.43
N ARG A 149 14.81 -2.36 -9.06
CA ARG A 149 15.64 -2.13 -7.87
C ARG A 149 14.91 -2.49 -6.58
N VAL A 150 13.64 -2.13 -6.48
CA VAL A 150 12.83 -2.42 -5.29
C VAL A 150 12.71 -3.93 -5.07
N PHE A 151 12.41 -4.70 -6.12
CA PHE A 151 12.34 -6.17 -6.03
C PHE A 151 13.69 -6.80 -5.69
N ALA A 152 14.80 -6.26 -6.22
CA ALA A 152 16.13 -6.72 -5.87
C ALA A 152 16.49 -6.45 -4.40
N GLU A 153 16.10 -5.29 -3.85
CA GLU A 153 16.28 -4.98 -2.42
C GLU A 153 15.40 -5.87 -1.52
N TRP A 154 14.16 -6.16 -1.92
CA TRP A 154 13.31 -7.10 -1.21
C TRP A 154 13.92 -8.51 -1.19
N ALA A 155 14.47 -8.98 -2.33
CA ALA A 155 15.18 -10.26 -2.38
C ALA A 155 16.43 -10.27 -1.50
N ARG A 156 17.20 -9.18 -1.47
CA ARG A 156 18.41 -9.06 -0.66
C ARG A 156 18.14 -9.17 0.83
N VAL A 157 17.10 -8.47 1.32
CA VAL A 157 16.81 -8.43 2.77
C VAL A 157 16.05 -9.66 3.27
N LEU A 158 15.47 -10.46 2.36
CA LEU A 158 14.80 -11.71 2.71
C LEU A 158 15.81 -12.85 2.96
N ALA A 159 15.53 -13.63 3.99
CA ALA A 159 16.23 -14.89 4.21
C ALA A 159 15.95 -15.88 3.06
N PRO A 160 16.84 -16.84 2.79
CA PRO A 160 16.59 -17.90 1.81
C PRO A 160 15.30 -18.65 2.11
N GLY A 161 14.40 -18.73 1.14
CA GLY A 161 13.04 -19.30 1.31
C GLY A 161 12.03 -18.35 1.97
N GLY A 162 12.44 -17.15 2.34
CA GLY A 162 11.56 -16.12 2.92
C GLY A 162 10.41 -15.73 1.99
N ARG A 163 9.34 -15.21 2.55
CA ARG A 163 8.09 -14.91 1.84
C ARG A 163 7.97 -13.45 1.49
N LEU A 164 7.51 -13.17 0.28
CA LEU A 164 7.13 -11.84 -0.19
C LEU A 164 5.63 -11.82 -0.47
N LEU A 165 4.90 -10.93 0.21
CA LEU A 165 3.48 -10.68 -0.03
C LEU A 165 3.28 -9.22 -0.40
N PHE A 166 2.73 -8.95 -1.57
CA PHE A 166 2.45 -7.57 -1.97
C PHE A 166 1.16 -7.48 -2.80
N THR A 167 0.64 -6.27 -2.90
CA THR A 167 -0.47 -5.96 -3.78
C THR A 167 -0.07 -4.94 -4.83
N ASP A 168 -0.65 -5.05 -6.01
CA ASP A 168 -0.48 -4.04 -7.05
C ASP A 168 -1.74 -3.86 -7.89
N GLN A 169 -1.83 -2.68 -8.51
CA GLN A 169 -2.86 -2.35 -9.47
C GLN A 169 -2.30 -2.47 -10.89
N VAL A 170 -2.97 -3.26 -11.70
CA VAL A 170 -2.53 -3.63 -13.05
C VAL A 170 -3.52 -3.12 -14.08
N MET A 171 -3.02 -2.47 -15.13
CA MET A 171 -3.83 -2.08 -16.29
C MET A 171 -4.16 -3.31 -17.13
N THR A 172 -5.42 -3.74 -17.08
CA THR A 172 -5.92 -4.93 -17.80
C THR A 172 -6.75 -4.58 -19.03
N GLY A 173 -7.00 -3.28 -19.26
CA GLY A 173 -7.71 -2.77 -20.43
C GLY A 173 -7.26 -1.38 -20.84
N PRO A 174 -7.84 -0.80 -21.90
CA PRO A 174 -7.48 0.54 -22.36
C PRO A 174 -7.88 1.61 -21.35
N ILE A 175 -6.96 2.55 -21.09
CA ILE A 175 -7.17 3.70 -20.20
C ILE A 175 -6.90 4.97 -20.99
N SER A 176 -7.82 5.95 -20.95
CA SER A 176 -7.66 7.24 -21.62
C SER A 176 -6.68 8.16 -20.89
N ASN A 177 -6.20 9.20 -21.57
CA ASN A 177 -5.32 10.20 -20.98
C ASN A 177 -6.00 10.94 -19.81
N GLU A 178 -7.31 11.19 -19.89
CA GLU A 178 -8.10 11.84 -18.83
C GLU A 178 -8.22 10.93 -17.61
N GLU A 179 -8.37 9.63 -17.80
CA GLU A 179 -8.42 8.64 -16.73
C GLU A 179 -7.04 8.48 -16.07
N ILE A 180 -5.96 8.45 -16.86
CA ILE A 180 -4.59 8.47 -16.34
C ILE A 180 -4.36 9.74 -15.49
N ALA A 181 -4.72 10.91 -16.03
CA ALA A 181 -4.58 12.18 -15.31
C ALA A 181 -5.36 12.17 -13.99
N ALA A 182 -6.58 11.62 -13.97
CA ALA A 182 -7.38 11.50 -12.76
C ALA A 182 -6.75 10.52 -11.73
N ARG A 183 -6.11 9.45 -12.20
CA ARG A 183 -5.43 8.46 -11.34
C ARG A 183 -4.12 9.01 -10.75
N THR A 184 -3.41 9.87 -11.46
CA THR A 184 -2.13 10.45 -11.02
C THR A 184 -2.27 11.77 -10.25
N ILE A 185 -3.49 12.27 -10.09
CA ILE A 185 -3.75 13.58 -9.43
C ILE A 185 -3.35 13.59 -7.94
N VAL A 186 -3.35 12.43 -7.29
CA VAL A 186 -2.98 12.25 -5.88
C VAL A 186 -1.50 11.88 -5.69
N GLY A 187 -0.69 11.93 -6.76
CA GLY A 187 0.74 11.65 -6.72
C GLY A 187 1.24 10.82 -7.89
N TYR A 188 2.51 10.40 -7.81
CA TYR A 188 3.10 9.52 -8.82
C TYR A 188 2.49 8.12 -8.75
N PHE A 189 2.03 7.64 -9.89
CA PHE A 189 1.49 6.29 -10.06
C PHE A 189 2.13 5.62 -11.27
N LEU A 190 2.79 4.50 -11.06
CA LEU A 190 3.22 3.59 -12.11
C LEU A 190 2.25 2.42 -12.19
N LEU A 191 1.36 2.44 -13.17
CA LEU A 191 0.47 1.32 -13.43
C LEU A 191 1.18 0.28 -14.29
N ALA A 192 1.30 -0.93 -13.77
CA ALA A 192 1.88 -2.06 -14.48
C ALA A 192 0.91 -2.62 -15.54
N GLY A 193 1.45 -3.19 -16.62
CA GLY A 193 0.69 -4.05 -17.50
C GLY A 193 0.71 -5.52 -17.03
N PRO A 194 -0.18 -6.38 -17.55
CA PRO A 194 -0.22 -7.80 -17.21
C PRO A 194 1.13 -8.50 -17.41
N GLY A 195 1.53 -9.32 -16.43
CA GLY A 195 2.79 -10.08 -16.47
C GLY A 195 4.04 -9.28 -16.12
N TYR A 196 3.90 -7.98 -15.82
CA TYR A 196 5.06 -7.15 -15.48
C TYR A 196 5.66 -7.54 -14.13
N ASP A 197 4.84 -7.67 -13.09
CA ASP A 197 5.30 -8.00 -11.75
C ASP A 197 5.78 -9.45 -11.64
N GLU A 198 5.13 -10.38 -12.34
CA GLU A 198 5.58 -11.78 -12.41
C GLU A 198 6.96 -11.90 -13.11
N ARG A 199 7.23 -11.04 -14.08
CA ARG A 199 8.57 -10.97 -14.69
C ARG A 199 9.60 -10.44 -13.71
N LEU A 200 9.28 -9.33 -13.01
CA LEU A 200 10.19 -8.75 -12.01
C LEU A 200 10.47 -9.70 -10.85
N LEU A 201 9.47 -10.42 -10.36
CA LEU A 201 9.65 -11.48 -9.36
C LEU A 201 10.69 -12.51 -9.82
N ARG A 202 10.53 -13.04 -11.04
CA ARG A 202 11.42 -14.04 -11.60
C ARG A 202 12.85 -13.51 -11.79
N GLU A 203 13.00 -12.27 -12.30
CA GLU A 203 14.27 -11.60 -12.51
C GLU A 203 15.00 -11.33 -11.20
N ALA A 204 14.27 -11.03 -10.13
CA ALA A 204 14.82 -10.81 -8.78
C ALA A 204 15.04 -12.10 -7.96
N GLY A 205 14.80 -13.29 -8.55
CA GLY A 205 15.09 -14.55 -7.88
C GLY A 205 13.95 -15.09 -7.02
N PHE A 206 12.71 -14.70 -7.28
CA PHE A 206 11.53 -15.26 -6.60
C PHE A 206 10.86 -16.35 -7.42
N ASP A 207 10.21 -17.25 -6.70
CA ASP A 207 9.20 -18.16 -7.24
C ASP A 207 7.80 -17.68 -6.84
N LEU A 208 6.96 -17.39 -7.83
CA LEU A 208 5.57 -17.02 -7.60
C LEU A 208 4.78 -18.24 -7.09
N LEU A 209 4.22 -18.13 -5.89
CA LEU A 209 3.43 -19.18 -5.25
C LEU A 209 1.94 -18.99 -5.47
N ARG A 210 1.48 -17.73 -5.46
CA ARG A 210 0.06 -17.38 -5.62
C ARG A 210 -0.09 -16.01 -6.25
N CYS A 211 -1.09 -15.86 -7.09
CA CYS A 211 -1.59 -14.59 -7.59
C CYS A 211 -3.11 -14.66 -7.56
N GLU A 212 -3.75 -13.73 -6.83
CA GLU A 212 -5.20 -13.68 -6.69
C GLU A 212 -5.75 -12.34 -7.18
N ASP A 213 -6.78 -12.40 -8.02
CA ASP A 213 -7.49 -11.24 -8.55
C ASP A 213 -8.49 -10.72 -7.51
N MET A 214 -8.27 -9.50 -7.04
CA MET A 214 -9.07 -8.78 -6.08
C MET A 214 -9.88 -7.63 -6.72
N THR A 215 -10.05 -7.63 -8.05
CA THR A 215 -10.69 -6.53 -8.79
C THR A 215 -12.11 -6.24 -8.32
N VAL A 216 -12.88 -7.28 -8.00
CA VAL A 216 -14.23 -7.12 -7.44
C VAL A 216 -14.18 -6.37 -6.10
N ARG A 217 -13.17 -6.64 -5.27
CA ARG A 217 -12.99 -5.95 -4.01
C ARG A 217 -12.57 -4.49 -4.21
N LEU A 218 -11.64 -4.23 -5.14
CA LEU A 218 -11.26 -2.88 -5.56
C LEU A 218 -12.49 -2.05 -5.94
N HIS A 219 -13.36 -2.60 -6.81
CA HIS A 219 -14.61 -1.94 -7.20
C HIS A 219 -15.51 -1.63 -6.00
N GLN A 220 -15.78 -2.63 -5.15
CA GLN A 220 -16.66 -2.46 -3.98
C GLN A 220 -16.15 -1.39 -3.01
N ILE A 221 -14.85 -1.39 -2.71
CA ILE A 221 -14.24 -0.41 -1.80
C ILE A 221 -14.23 0.97 -2.44
N ALA A 222 -13.92 1.09 -3.74
CA ALA A 222 -13.96 2.37 -4.45
C ALA A 222 -15.37 2.96 -4.46
N GLN A 223 -16.40 2.14 -4.70
CA GLN A 223 -17.80 2.54 -4.63
C GLN A 223 -18.20 3.04 -3.23
N ARG A 224 -17.83 2.30 -2.17
CA ARG A 224 -18.09 2.71 -0.78
C ARG A 224 -17.40 4.05 -0.46
N HIS A 225 -16.17 4.25 -0.94
CA HIS A 225 -15.47 5.53 -0.79
C HIS A 225 -16.21 6.68 -1.48
N CYS A 226 -16.72 6.49 -2.69
CA CYS A 226 -17.51 7.51 -3.39
C CYS A 226 -18.76 7.86 -2.58
N THR A 227 -19.53 6.87 -2.15
CA THR A 227 -20.75 7.04 -1.36
C THR A 227 -20.48 7.75 -0.02
N ALA A 228 -19.49 7.30 0.74
CA ALA A 228 -19.15 7.90 2.03
C ALA A 228 -18.69 9.36 1.89
N ARG A 229 -17.86 9.66 0.87
CA ARG A 229 -17.41 11.04 0.63
C ARG A 229 -18.54 11.96 0.19
N GLU A 230 -19.49 11.47 -0.60
CA GLU A 230 -20.69 12.25 -0.99
C GLU A 230 -21.58 12.54 0.22
N ALA A 231 -21.81 11.56 1.08
CA ALA A 231 -22.58 11.72 2.31
C ALA A 231 -21.98 12.73 3.29
N HIS A 232 -20.66 12.93 3.25
CA HIS A 232 -19.93 13.85 4.11
C HIS A 232 -19.33 15.05 3.36
N ALA A 233 -19.88 15.42 2.20
CA ALA A 233 -19.30 16.41 1.28
C ALA A 233 -19.00 17.77 1.95
N ASP A 234 -19.97 18.33 2.68
CA ASP A 234 -19.80 19.64 3.32
C ASP A 234 -18.67 19.64 4.35
N MET A 235 -18.57 18.58 5.15
CA MET A 235 -17.53 18.43 6.17
C MET A 235 -16.15 18.23 5.51
N LEU A 236 -16.08 17.45 4.46
CA LEU A 236 -14.85 17.22 3.71
C LEU A 236 -14.38 18.49 2.99
N ARG A 237 -15.29 19.24 2.35
CA ARG A 237 -14.97 20.52 1.72
C ARG A 237 -14.44 21.53 2.73
N ALA A 238 -15.04 21.59 3.90
CA ALA A 238 -14.56 22.47 4.97
C ALA A 238 -13.15 22.11 5.47
N ALA A 239 -12.80 20.80 5.50
CA ALA A 239 -11.51 20.31 6.00
C ALA A 239 -10.41 20.24 4.93
N GLU A 240 -10.76 19.90 3.69
CA GLU A 240 -9.82 19.67 2.59
C GLU A 240 -9.72 20.87 1.64
N GLY A 241 -10.77 21.70 1.55
CA GLY A 241 -11.02 22.69 0.50
C GLY A 241 -11.67 22.07 -0.74
N ASP A 242 -12.36 22.90 -1.52
CA ASP A 242 -13.11 22.46 -2.70
C ASP A 242 -12.21 21.76 -3.74
N GLU A 243 -11.05 22.32 -4.01
CA GLU A 243 -10.14 21.78 -5.03
C GLU A 243 -9.66 20.36 -4.67
N GLU A 244 -9.22 20.14 -3.44
CA GLU A 244 -8.73 18.84 -2.98
C GLU A 244 -9.89 17.84 -2.88
N PHE A 245 -11.07 18.28 -2.42
CA PHE A 245 -12.26 17.44 -2.40
C PHE A 245 -12.61 16.89 -3.79
N GLU A 246 -12.63 17.76 -4.81
CA GLU A 246 -12.93 17.35 -6.20
C GLU A 246 -11.85 16.41 -6.77
N LYS A 247 -10.56 16.69 -6.49
CA LYS A 247 -9.46 15.81 -6.87
C LYS A 247 -9.64 14.40 -6.29
N GLN A 248 -9.90 14.32 -4.99
CA GLN A 248 -10.07 13.06 -4.27
C GLN A 248 -11.31 12.29 -4.77
N ASN A 249 -12.39 12.96 -5.08
CA ASN A 249 -13.60 12.34 -5.63
C ASN A 249 -13.37 11.83 -7.04
N ARG A 250 -12.73 12.62 -7.91
CA ARG A 250 -12.39 12.20 -9.28
C ARG A 250 -11.49 10.99 -9.31
N TYR A 251 -10.46 10.96 -8.45
CA TYR A 251 -9.58 9.79 -8.31
C TYR A 251 -10.35 8.51 -7.99
N ARG A 252 -11.28 8.59 -7.02
CA ARG A 252 -12.07 7.42 -6.59
C ARG A 252 -13.12 7.00 -7.60
N ALA A 253 -13.82 7.96 -8.21
CA ALA A 253 -14.80 7.68 -9.25
C ALA A 253 -14.18 7.00 -10.47
N VAL A 254 -13.00 7.46 -10.91
CA VAL A 254 -12.26 6.82 -12.01
C VAL A 254 -11.74 5.43 -11.60
N THR A 255 -11.31 5.24 -10.35
CA THR A 255 -10.92 3.92 -9.85
C THR A 255 -12.11 2.95 -9.86
N GLU A 256 -13.28 3.40 -9.39
CA GLU A 256 -14.52 2.61 -9.40
C GLU A 256 -14.90 2.22 -10.83
N LEU A 257 -14.94 3.18 -11.75
CA LEU A 257 -15.29 2.97 -13.15
C LEU A 257 -14.36 1.93 -13.81
N LEU A 258 -13.05 2.13 -13.69
CA LEU A 258 -12.05 1.25 -14.33
C LEU A 258 -12.09 -0.17 -13.75
N ALA A 259 -12.30 -0.30 -12.44
CA ALA A 259 -12.42 -1.61 -11.78
C ALA A 259 -13.72 -2.32 -12.19
N ARG A 260 -14.85 -1.62 -12.24
CA ARG A 260 -16.13 -2.15 -12.71
C ARG A 260 -16.07 -2.68 -14.14
N GLU A 261 -15.33 -2.00 -15.00
CA GLU A 261 -15.14 -2.36 -16.40
C GLU A 261 -13.97 -3.32 -16.62
N HIS A 262 -13.31 -3.81 -15.56
CA HIS A 262 -12.13 -4.67 -15.63
C HIS A 262 -10.99 -4.10 -16.50
N ARG A 263 -10.84 -2.78 -16.52
CA ARG A 263 -9.74 -2.07 -17.18
C ARG A 263 -8.58 -1.75 -16.24
N LEU A 264 -8.86 -1.73 -14.95
CA LEU A 264 -7.90 -1.69 -13.85
C LEU A 264 -8.22 -2.84 -12.91
N SER A 265 -7.27 -3.72 -12.73
CA SER A 265 -7.37 -4.84 -11.79
C SER A 265 -6.47 -4.63 -10.58
N HIS A 266 -6.78 -5.33 -9.49
CA HIS A 266 -6.00 -5.34 -8.26
C HIS A 266 -5.64 -6.78 -7.93
N PHE A 267 -4.37 -7.05 -7.72
CA PHE A 267 -3.86 -8.40 -7.45
C PHE A 267 -3.11 -8.45 -6.12
N VAL A 268 -3.23 -9.60 -5.46
CA VAL A 268 -2.35 -10.00 -4.35
C VAL A 268 -1.39 -11.06 -4.86
N PHE A 269 -0.10 -10.86 -4.63
CA PHE A 269 0.97 -11.76 -5.01
C PHE A 269 1.64 -12.32 -3.77
N LEU A 270 1.82 -13.64 -3.73
CA LEU A 270 2.69 -14.33 -2.77
C LEU A 270 3.81 -15.01 -3.53
N ALA A 271 5.04 -14.78 -3.11
CA ALA A 271 6.23 -15.39 -3.69
C ALA A 271 7.19 -15.85 -2.58
N SER A 272 8.16 -16.70 -2.92
CA SER A 272 9.26 -17.07 -2.03
C SER A 272 10.61 -16.76 -2.67
N ALA A 273 11.56 -16.27 -1.88
CA ALA A 273 12.94 -16.07 -2.31
C ALA A 273 13.59 -17.45 -2.56
N ARG A 274 14.28 -17.59 -3.72
CA ARG A 274 14.99 -18.84 -4.02
C ARG A 274 16.19 -18.98 -3.09
N PRO A 275 16.52 -20.21 -2.66
CA PRO A 275 17.75 -20.45 -1.94
C PRO A 275 18.96 -20.12 -2.82
N GLY A 276 19.87 -19.22 -2.35
CA GLY A 276 21.16 -18.97 -3.00
C GLY A 276 21.15 -17.96 -4.17
N THR A 277 20.21 -17.03 -4.19
CA THR A 277 20.29 -15.84 -5.06
C THR A 277 20.99 -14.67 -4.36
#